data_8637ab775e1823197756a2773a9102cb
#
_entry.id   8637ab775e1823197756a2773a9102cb
#
_cell.length_a   1.000
_cell.length_b   1.000
_cell.length_c   1.000
_cell.angle_alpha   90.00
_cell.angle_beta   90.00
_cell.angle_gamma   90.00
#
_symmetry.space_group_name_H-M   'P 1'
#
loop_
_entity.id
_entity.type
_entity.pdbx_description
1 polymer ?
#
loop_
_entity_poly.entity_id
_entity_poly.type
_entity_poly.pdbx_seq_one_letter_code
_entity_poly.pdbx_strand_id
1 'polypeptide(L)'
;MTQERKSESIVTINAKFSSFNFEKLNWRDRTTTVEEGRFVTHDTSGYGRLADETDLIAYVNFLVSSAPSVQDFQSDPFDPTSPVQALEGGGLSGVQGGGIELAIPLARWYVAASPANDPAVGKHVTIAPGAAPAADHGKPAAVAAPAAGLISFGVITKIRGDTIFFMYNSIGTQY
;
A
#
# COMPACT_ATOMS: atom_id res chain seq x y z
N MET A 1 26.67 20.29 -9.32
CA MET A 1 26.10 18.96 -9.00
C MET A 1 24.98 19.17 -8.01
N THR A 2 23.75 19.17 -8.47
CA THR A 2 22.56 19.14 -7.62
C THR A 2 22.40 17.71 -7.13
N GLN A 3 22.66 17.45 -5.85
CA GLN A 3 22.27 16.22 -5.24
C GLN A 3 20.74 16.18 -5.27
N GLU A 4 20.18 15.31 -6.10
CA GLU A 4 18.77 14.95 -5.97
C GLU A 4 18.56 14.41 -4.55
N ARG A 5 17.79 15.15 -3.76
CA ARG A 5 17.29 14.64 -2.49
C ARG A 5 16.44 13.40 -2.82
N LYS A 6 16.92 12.23 -2.43
CA LYS A 6 16.07 11.04 -2.38
C LYS A 6 14.84 11.43 -1.57
N SER A 7 13.66 11.31 -2.16
CA SER A 7 12.43 11.52 -1.41
C SER A 7 12.40 10.45 -0.31
N GLU A 8 12.39 10.90 0.94
CA GLU A 8 12.24 9.98 2.05
C GLU A 8 10.88 9.31 1.96
N SER A 9 10.86 7.99 2.18
CA SER A 9 9.61 7.26 2.23
C SER A 9 8.71 7.81 3.35
N ILE A 10 7.43 8.00 3.05
CA ILE A 10 6.43 8.43 4.01
C ILE A 10 5.89 7.27 4.87
N VAL A 11 6.09 6.04 4.41
CA VAL A 11 5.77 4.83 5.18
C VAL A 11 6.98 4.43 5.99
N THR A 12 6.80 4.29 7.29
CA THR A 12 7.84 3.79 8.18
C THR A 12 7.58 2.33 8.52
N ILE A 13 8.61 1.50 8.43
CA ILE A 13 8.59 0.08 8.79
C ILE A 13 9.40 -0.12 10.05
N ASN A 14 8.78 -0.71 11.07
CA ASN A 14 9.44 -1.09 12.30
C ASN A 14 9.31 -2.62 12.51
N ALA A 15 10.37 -3.34 12.24
CA ALA A 15 10.41 -4.80 12.26
C ALA A 15 11.41 -5.33 13.29
N LYS A 16 11.40 -4.79 14.51
CA LYS A 16 12.37 -5.18 15.57
C LYS A 16 12.35 -6.68 15.89
N PHE A 17 11.22 -7.34 15.71
CA PHE A 17 11.01 -8.73 16.11
C PHE A 17 10.45 -9.61 14.99
N SER A 18 10.28 -9.08 13.80
CA SER A 18 9.71 -9.79 12.65
C SER A 18 10.56 -9.54 11.42
N SER A 19 10.65 -10.54 10.55
CA SER A 19 11.22 -10.38 9.22
C SER A 19 10.16 -9.91 8.24
N PHE A 20 10.54 -9.07 7.31
CA PHE A 20 9.69 -8.68 6.20
C PHE A 20 10.49 -8.72 4.90
N ASN A 21 9.77 -8.85 3.80
CA ASN A 21 10.30 -8.76 2.45
C ASN A 21 9.50 -7.73 1.66
N PHE A 22 10.01 -7.39 0.48
CA PHE A 22 9.26 -6.63 -0.50
C PHE A 22 8.77 -7.57 -1.60
N GLU A 23 7.47 -7.59 -1.81
CA GLU A 23 6.86 -8.23 -2.97
C GLU A 23 6.94 -7.30 -4.15
N LYS A 24 7.52 -7.76 -5.25
CA LYS A 24 7.59 -7.00 -6.48
C LYS A 24 6.30 -7.20 -7.27
N LEU A 25 5.58 -6.10 -7.51
CA LEU A 25 4.35 -6.12 -8.29
C LEU A 25 4.61 -5.48 -9.66
N ASN A 26 4.36 -6.24 -10.71
CA ASN A 26 4.42 -5.74 -12.07
C ASN A 26 3.12 -4.97 -12.38
N TRP A 27 3.21 -3.65 -12.48
CA TRP A 27 2.04 -2.79 -12.66
C TRP A 27 1.72 -2.60 -14.14
N ARG A 28 0.50 -2.88 -14.55
CA ARG A 28 0.08 -2.85 -15.96
C ARG A 28 -0.57 -1.54 -16.38
N ASP A 29 -1.24 -0.87 -15.46
CA ASP A 29 -1.94 0.36 -15.75
C ASP A 29 -1.02 1.57 -15.54
N ARG A 30 -0.75 2.30 -16.62
CA ARG A 30 0.07 3.52 -16.58
C ARG A 30 -0.72 4.77 -16.20
N THR A 31 -2.04 4.68 -16.21
CA THR A 31 -2.90 5.84 -15.96
C THR A 31 -3.16 6.04 -14.48
N THR A 32 -3.01 4.97 -13.69
CA THR A 32 -3.25 5.00 -12.25
C THR A 32 -1.94 5.28 -11.50
N THR A 33 -1.86 6.42 -10.84
CA THR A 33 -0.77 6.72 -9.93
C THR A 33 -0.99 5.98 -8.62
N VAL A 34 -0.06 5.08 -8.28
CA VAL A 34 -0.11 4.38 -7.00
C VAL A 34 0.78 5.11 -6.00
N GLU A 35 0.13 5.76 -5.07
CA GLU A 35 0.81 6.46 -3.99
C GLU A 35 1.37 5.48 -2.96
N GLU A 36 2.45 5.89 -2.31
CA GLU A 36 2.98 5.16 -1.16
C GLU A 36 1.95 5.07 -0.03
N GLY A 37 1.89 3.92 0.62
CA GLY A 37 0.94 3.65 1.70
C GLY A 37 -0.39 3.05 1.26
N ARG A 38 -0.62 2.88 -0.05
CA ARG A 38 -1.80 2.16 -0.55
C ARG A 38 -1.60 0.66 -0.48
N PHE A 39 -2.69 -0.06 -0.31
CA PHE A 39 -2.72 -1.50 -0.43
C PHE A 39 -2.77 -1.92 -1.91
N VAL A 40 -1.92 -2.85 -2.26
CA VAL A 40 -1.78 -3.41 -3.60
C VAL A 40 -1.76 -4.93 -3.53
N THR A 41 -2.19 -5.59 -4.58
CA THR A 41 -2.20 -7.05 -4.68
C THR A 41 -1.97 -7.50 -6.11
N HIS A 42 -1.86 -8.81 -6.34
CA HIS A 42 -1.82 -9.38 -7.68
C HIS A 42 -3.22 -9.62 -8.23
N ASP A 43 -3.41 -9.38 -9.51
CA ASP A 43 -4.59 -9.87 -10.24
C ASP A 43 -4.44 -11.35 -10.59
N THR A 44 -5.46 -11.93 -11.20
CA THR A 44 -5.46 -13.34 -11.63
C THR A 44 -4.41 -13.66 -12.71
N SER A 45 -3.86 -12.66 -13.37
CA SER A 45 -2.80 -12.78 -14.37
C SER A 45 -1.40 -12.54 -13.79
N GLY A 46 -1.29 -12.29 -12.48
CA GLY A 46 -0.04 -12.01 -11.77
C GLY A 46 0.46 -10.56 -11.89
N TYR A 47 -0.36 -9.64 -12.41
CA TYR A 47 -0.03 -8.21 -12.44
C TYR A 47 -0.50 -7.51 -11.18
N GLY A 48 0.20 -6.45 -10.80
CA GLY A 48 -0.19 -5.61 -9.68
C GLY A 48 -1.46 -4.80 -9.98
N ARG A 49 -2.32 -4.70 -8.98
CA ARG A 49 -3.49 -3.81 -8.95
C ARG A 49 -3.69 -3.21 -7.57
N LEU A 50 -4.48 -2.17 -7.46
CA LEU A 50 -4.96 -1.72 -6.15
C LEU A 50 -5.79 -2.84 -5.51
N ALA A 51 -5.56 -3.05 -4.23
CA ALA A 51 -6.37 -3.98 -3.46
C ALA A 51 -7.71 -3.36 -3.05
N ASP A 52 -8.70 -4.19 -2.83
CA ASP A 52 -10.01 -3.82 -2.33
C ASP A 52 -10.39 -4.60 -1.06
N GLU A 53 -11.52 -4.31 -0.48
CA GLU A 53 -11.98 -4.91 0.79
C GLU A 53 -12.23 -6.41 0.73
N THR A 54 -12.24 -7.01 -0.47
CA THR A 54 -12.46 -8.45 -0.66
C THR A 54 -11.16 -9.24 -0.79
N ASP A 55 -10.03 -8.56 -0.93
CA ASP A 55 -8.73 -9.20 -1.07
C ASP A 55 -8.24 -9.77 0.26
N LEU A 56 -7.91 -11.06 0.27
CA LEU A 56 -7.34 -11.74 1.44
C LEU A 56 -5.83 -11.51 1.58
N ILE A 57 -5.15 -11.21 0.48
CA ILE A 57 -3.71 -10.92 0.44
C ILE A 57 -3.53 -9.52 -0.13
N ALA A 58 -2.91 -8.65 0.65
CA ALA A 58 -2.58 -7.31 0.18
C ALA A 58 -1.29 -6.81 0.82
N TYR A 59 -0.56 -6.02 0.06
CA TYR A 59 0.73 -5.48 0.43
C TYR A 59 0.63 -3.96 0.52
N VAL A 60 1.27 -3.35 1.51
CA VAL A 60 1.37 -1.89 1.58
C VAL A 60 2.46 -1.43 0.62
N ASN A 61 2.10 -0.58 -0.34
CA ASN A 61 3.05 -0.05 -1.29
C ASN A 61 4.09 0.83 -0.58
N PHE A 62 5.35 0.46 -0.76
CA PHE A 62 6.50 1.17 -0.25
C PHE A 62 7.41 1.56 -1.41
N LEU A 63 7.51 2.84 -1.64
CA LEU A 63 8.46 3.34 -2.63
C LEU A 63 9.88 3.20 -2.10
N VAL A 64 10.50 2.07 -2.39
CA VAL A 64 11.96 2.04 -2.36
C VAL A 64 12.42 3.01 -3.43
N SER A 65 13.26 3.95 -3.09
CA SER A 65 13.68 5.15 -3.83
C SER A 65 14.40 4.92 -5.18
N SER A 66 13.96 3.95 -5.93
CA SER A 66 14.31 3.76 -7.32
C SER A 66 13.03 3.82 -8.14
N ALA A 67 12.45 5.02 -8.25
CA ALA A 67 11.74 5.29 -9.48
C ALA A 67 12.70 4.90 -10.61
N PRO A 68 12.28 4.06 -11.58
CA PRO A 68 13.13 3.74 -12.70
C PRO A 68 13.62 5.06 -13.28
N SER A 69 14.91 5.21 -13.43
CA SER A 69 15.43 6.39 -14.08
C SER A 69 14.88 6.39 -15.50
N VAL A 70 14.60 7.55 -16.05
CA VAL A 70 14.21 7.67 -17.45
C VAL A 70 15.24 6.96 -18.36
N GLN A 71 16.46 6.82 -17.89
CA GLN A 71 17.53 6.09 -18.56
C GLN A 71 17.28 4.56 -18.62
N ASP A 72 16.65 3.98 -17.64
CA ASP A 72 16.32 2.54 -17.66
C ASP A 72 15.29 2.22 -18.75
N PHE A 73 14.44 3.19 -19.09
CA PHE A 73 13.51 3.07 -20.22
C PHE A 73 14.17 3.33 -21.57
N GLN A 74 15.19 4.18 -21.61
CA GLN A 74 15.88 4.55 -22.86
C GLN A 74 16.96 3.55 -23.26
N SER A 75 17.48 2.77 -22.34
CA SER A 75 18.48 1.74 -22.63
C SER A 75 17.86 0.45 -23.18
N ASP A 76 16.56 0.30 -23.07
CA ASP A 76 15.86 -0.84 -23.64
C ASP A 76 15.47 -0.56 -25.09
N PRO A 77 15.86 -1.40 -26.06
CA PRO A 77 15.48 -1.24 -27.48
C PRO A 77 13.97 -1.44 -27.70
N PHE A 78 13.20 -1.58 -26.66
CA PHE A 78 11.77 -1.83 -26.72
C PHE A 78 10.97 -0.51 -26.72
N ASP A 79 9.78 -0.58 -27.25
CA ASP A 79 8.87 0.54 -27.36
C ASP A 79 8.49 1.07 -25.97
N PRO A 80 8.88 2.31 -25.60
CA PRO A 80 8.55 2.90 -24.31
C PRO A 80 7.04 3.13 -24.12
N THR A 81 6.23 2.90 -25.15
CA THR A 81 4.77 2.94 -25.07
C THR A 81 4.16 1.60 -24.69
N SER A 82 4.94 0.51 -24.67
CA SER A 82 4.44 -0.80 -24.26
C SER A 82 4.10 -0.80 -22.76
N PRO A 83 2.89 -1.17 -22.37
CA PRO A 83 2.52 -1.25 -20.96
C PRO A 83 3.42 -2.14 -20.13
N VAL A 84 3.90 -3.24 -20.69
CA VAL A 84 4.75 -4.23 -19.99
C VAL A 84 6.11 -3.64 -19.64
N GLN A 85 6.67 -2.83 -20.49
CA GLN A 85 8.02 -2.26 -20.32
C GLN A 85 8.09 -1.13 -19.29
N ALA A 86 7.07 -0.29 -19.25
CA ALA A 86 6.96 0.71 -18.20
C ALA A 86 6.92 0.11 -16.80
N LEU A 87 6.61 -1.16 -16.71
CA LEU A 87 6.41 -1.89 -15.47
C LEU A 87 7.63 -2.69 -15.04
N GLU A 88 8.46 -3.11 -15.96
CA GLU A 88 9.70 -3.83 -15.62
C GLU A 88 10.71 -2.92 -14.91
N GLY A 89 10.71 -1.62 -15.22
CA GLY A 89 11.50 -0.63 -14.52
C GLY A 89 10.83 0.06 -13.34
N GLY A 90 9.49 0.03 -13.25
CA GLY A 90 8.67 0.77 -12.28
C GLY A 90 7.88 -0.12 -11.33
N GLY A 91 8.38 -1.30 -11.00
CA GLY A 91 7.70 -2.21 -10.11
C GLY A 91 7.41 -1.56 -8.75
N LEU A 92 6.17 -1.66 -8.31
CA LEU A 92 5.81 -1.31 -6.95
C LEU A 92 6.41 -2.36 -6.00
N SER A 93 6.89 -1.89 -4.87
CA SER A 93 7.37 -2.76 -3.80
C SER A 93 6.33 -2.76 -2.68
N GLY A 94 5.59 -3.86 -2.58
CA GLY A 94 4.66 -4.09 -1.49
C GLY A 94 5.34 -4.71 -0.29
N VAL A 95 5.12 -4.17 0.91
CA VAL A 95 5.61 -4.77 2.15
C VAL A 95 4.89 -6.09 2.40
N GLN A 96 5.64 -7.17 2.42
CA GLN A 96 5.15 -8.50 2.74
C GLN A 96 5.66 -8.93 4.12
N GLY A 97 4.77 -9.40 4.97
CA GLY A 97 5.14 -9.92 6.29
C GLY A 97 3.98 -9.98 7.26
N GLY A 98 4.27 -10.38 8.47
CA GLY A 98 3.29 -10.47 9.55
C GLY A 98 3.86 -10.00 10.87
N GLY A 99 3.03 -9.33 11.67
CA GLY A 99 3.44 -8.77 12.96
C GLY A 99 4.44 -7.63 12.84
N ILE A 100 4.37 -6.84 11.76
CA ILE A 100 5.24 -5.69 11.51
C ILE A 100 4.49 -4.42 11.91
N GLU A 101 5.13 -3.51 12.64
CA GLU A 101 4.56 -2.19 12.85
C GLU A 101 4.83 -1.31 11.62
N LEU A 102 3.76 -0.86 10.98
CA LEU A 102 3.81 0.15 9.93
C LEU A 102 3.29 1.48 10.47
N ALA A 103 3.85 2.57 9.97
CA ALA A 103 3.39 3.92 10.25
C ALA A 103 3.06 4.61 8.92
N ILE A 104 1.82 5.08 8.79
CA ILE A 104 1.32 5.75 7.59
C ILE A 104 0.65 7.07 8.00
N PRO A 105 0.99 8.20 7.35
CA PRO A 105 0.35 9.48 7.63
C PRO A 105 -1.17 9.46 7.39
N LEU A 106 -1.93 10.15 8.23
CA LEU A 106 -3.39 10.24 8.16
C LEU A 106 -3.89 10.68 6.77
N ALA A 107 -3.15 11.56 6.10
CA ALA A 107 -3.48 12.01 4.75
C ALA A 107 -3.54 10.88 3.70
N ARG A 108 -2.96 9.70 4.00
CA ARG A 108 -2.99 8.50 3.15
C ARG A 108 -4.11 7.53 3.54
N TRP A 109 -4.87 7.81 4.57
CA TRP A 109 -5.99 6.99 5.01
C TRP A 109 -7.29 7.42 4.33
N TYR A 110 -8.15 6.46 4.11
CA TYR A 110 -9.54 6.72 3.77
C TYR A 110 -10.31 7.01 5.06
N VAL A 111 -10.85 8.21 5.15
CA VAL A 111 -11.71 8.62 6.25
C VAL A 111 -13.09 8.86 5.65
N ALA A 112 -14.01 7.94 5.91
CA ALA A 112 -15.41 8.11 5.50
C ALA A 112 -16.03 9.27 6.28
N ALA A 113 -17.10 9.82 5.75
CA ALA A 113 -17.83 10.94 6.39
C ALA A 113 -18.42 10.61 7.78
N SER A 114 -18.30 9.37 8.23
CA SER A 114 -18.78 8.93 9.55
C SER A 114 -17.63 8.90 10.56
N PRO A 115 -17.73 9.60 11.70
CA PRO A 115 -16.72 9.56 12.77
C PRO A 115 -16.43 8.15 13.31
N ALA A 116 -17.36 7.22 13.13
CA ALA A 116 -17.17 5.82 13.52
C ALA A 116 -15.99 5.16 12.79
N ASN A 117 -15.61 5.68 11.63
CA ASN A 117 -14.51 5.16 10.80
C ASN A 117 -13.22 5.98 10.94
N ASP A 118 -13.20 6.98 11.81
CA ASP A 118 -11.95 7.70 12.08
C ASP A 118 -10.93 6.74 12.71
N PRO A 119 -9.66 6.79 12.28
CA PRO A 119 -8.61 5.99 12.89
C PRO A 119 -8.49 6.25 14.39
N ALA A 120 -8.53 5.17 15.18
CA ALA A 120 -8.34 5.23 16.63
C ALA A 120 -7.62 3.95 17.11
N VAL A 121 -6.91 4.06 18.22
CA VAL A 121 -6.21 2.92 18.83
C VAL A 121 -7.20 1.79 19.13
N GLY A 122 -6.82 0.57 18.77
CA GLY A 122 -7.65 -0.64 18.92
C GLY A 122 -8.58 -0.93 17.74
N LYS A 123 -8.76 -0.01 16.78
CA LYS A 123 -9.52 -0.28 15.57
C LYS A 123 -8.75 -1.17 14.61
N HIS A 124 -9.50 -1.95 13.86
CA HIS A 124 -8.95 -2.79 12.80
C HIS A 124 -8.63 -1.98 11.56
N VAL A 125 -7.59 -2.41 10.85
CA VAL A 125 -7.18 -1.85 9.56
C VAL A 125 -7.72 -2.73 8.44
N THR A 126 -8.51 -2.14 7.57
CA THR A 126 -9.03 -2.73 6.34
C THR A 126 -8.66 -1.86 5.15
N ILE A 127 -9.17 -2.18 3.98
CA ILE A 127 -8.98 -1.39 2.77
C ILE A 127 -10.25 -0.57 2.51
N ALA A 128 -10.10 0.62 1.95
CA ALA A 128 -11.22 1.46 1.55
C ALA A 128 -12.22 0.66 0.70
N PRO A 129 -13.55 0.77 0.98
CA PRO A 129 -14.56 -0.02 0.29
C PRO A 129 -14.59 0.30 -1.21
N GLY A 130 -14.98 -0.67 -2.04
CA GLY A 130 -15.09 -0.49 -3.48
C GLY A 130 -16.08 0.61 -3.90
N ALA A 131 -17.02 0.97 -3.01
CA ALA A 131 -17.92 2.11 -3.19
C ALA A 131 -17.25 3.47 -2.90
N ALA A 132 -16.01 3.50 -2.36
CA ALA A 132 -15.28 4.73 -2.16
C ALA A 132 -14.94 5.41 -3.50
N PRO A 133 -14.72 6.73 -3.51
CA PRO A 133 -14.23 7.42 -4.70
C PRO A 133 -12.97 6.75 -5.26
N ALA A 134 -12.81 6.70 -6.59
CA ALA A 134 -11.66 6.06 -7.23
C ALA A 134 -10.30 6.57 -6.71
N ALA A 135 -10.25 7.85 -6.32
CA ALA A 135 -9.05 8.44 -5.71
C ALA A 135 -8.69 7.83 -4.34
N ASP A 136 -9.61 7.11 -3.71
CA ASP A 136 -9.42 6.49 -2.39
C ASP A 136 -9.23 4.97 -2.45
N HIS A 137 -9.35 4.35 -3.61
CA HIS A 137 -9.13 2.91 -3.76
C HIS A 137 -7.74 2.51 -3.27
N GLY A 138 -7.67 1.41 -2.55
CA GLY A 138 -6.43 0.90 -1.97
C GLY A 138 -5.93 1.64 -0.72
N LYS A 139 -6.57 2.73 -0.28
CA LYS A 139 -6.18 3.39 0.97
C LYS A 139 -6.50 2.52 2.18
N PRO A 140 -5.66 2.55 3.23
CA PRO A 140 -6.05 1.96 4.51
C PRO A 140 -7.27 2.67 5.09
N ALA A 141 -8.15 1.90 5.70
CA ALA A 141 -9.34 2.38 6.37
C ALA A 141 -9.45 1.78 7.78
N ALA A 142 -10.11 2.46 8.69
CA ALA A 142 -10.30 1.99 10.06
C ALA A 142 -11.74 1.57 10.29
N VAL A 143 -11.93 0.46 11.01
CA VAL A 143 -13.24 -0.03 11.45
C VAL A 143 -13.21 -0.41 12.91
N ALA A 144 -14.30 -0.09 13.65
CA ALA A 144 -14.35 -0.23 15.11
C ALA A 144 -14.32 -1.69 15.56
N ALA A 145 -15.02 -2.57 14.84
CA ALA A 145 -15.09 -3.99 15.16
C ALA A 145 -15.22 -4.81 13.88
N PRO A 146 -14.66 -6.01 13.85
CA PRO A 146 -14.84 -6.89 12.71
C PRO A 146 -16.31 -7.29 12.60
N ALA A 147 -16.89 -7.02 11.43
CA ALA A 147 -18.18 -7.56 11.03
C ALA A 147 -17.97 -8.84 10.21
N ALA A 148 -18.99 -9.69 10.13
CA ALA A 148 -18.93 -10.88 9.29
C ALA A 148 -18.54 -10.50 7.84
N GLY A 149 -17.52 -11.15 7.31
CA GLY A 149 -16.98 -10.88 5.98
C GLY A 149 -15.93 -9.78 5.91
N LEU A 150 -15.63 -9.07 7.02
CA LEU A 150 -14.54 -8.11 7.06
C LEU A 150 -13.18 -8.81 6.97
N ILE A 151 -12.30 -8.28 6.15
CA ILE A 151 -10.90 -8.68 6.12
C ILE A 151 -10.06 -7.59 6.81
N SER A 152 -9.40 -7.99 7.89
CA SER A 152 -8.51 -7.11 8.66
C SER A 152 -7.05 -7.42 8.39
N PHE A 153 -6.28 -6.41 8.04
CA PHE A 153 -4.83 -6.48 7.83
C PHE A 153 -4.04 -6.02 9.05
N GLY A 154 -4.71 -5.75 10.16
CA GLY A 154 -4.03 -5.39 11.39
C GLY A 154 -4.88 -4.58 12.34
N VAL A 155 -4.22 -4.08 13.40
CA VAL A 155 -4.85 -3.27 14.46
C VAL A 155 -4.02 -2.04 14.73
N ILE A 156 -4.68 -0.89 14.84
CA ILE A 156 -4.03 0.39 15.18
C ILE A 156 -3.53 0.33 16.61
N THR A 157 -2.23 0.53 16.78
CA THR A 157 -1.55 0.41 18.09
C THR A 157 -1.31 1.77 18.74
N LYS A 158 -1.07 2.81 17.95
CA LYS A 158 -0.84 4.17 18.45
C LYS A 158 -1.07 5.21 17.36
N ILE A 159 -1.30 6.45 17.78
CA ILE A 159 -1.36 7.61 16.89
C ILE A 159 -0.43 8.67 17.49
N ARG A 160 0.42 9.28 16.66
CA ARG A 160 1.30 10.37 17.02
C ARG A 160 1.19 11.50 16.02
N GLY A 161 0.60 12.62 16.43
CA GLY A 161 0.26 13.68 15.49
C GLY A 161 -0.61 13.14 14.35
N ASP A 162 -0.19 13.35 13.14
CA ASP A 162 -0.89 12.89 11.94
C ASP A 162 -0.41 11.52 11.45
N THR A 163 0.37 10.78 12.25
CA THR A 163 0.89 9.46 11.87
C THR A 163 0.19 8.36 12.65
N ILE A 164 -0.33 7.38 11.92
CA ILE A 164 -1.06 6.23 12.44
C ILE A 164 -0.16 5.01 12.36
N PHE A 165 0.04 4.34 13.48
CA PHE A 165 0.83 3.12 13.63
C PHE A 165 -0.10 1.93 13.81
N PHE A 166 0.17 0.85 13.12
CA PHE A 166 -0.60 -0.39 13.25
C PHE A 166 0.28 -1.63 13.07
N MET A 167 -0.11 -2.69 13.76
CA MET A 167 0.48 -4.01 13.53
C MET A 167 -0.12 -4.58 12.26
N TYR A 168 0.73 -4.90 11.30
CA TYR A 168 0.35 -5.26 9.94
C TYR A 168 0.64 -6.73 9.65
N ASN A 169 -0.26 -7.36 8.90
CA ASN A 169 -0.10 -8.65 8.27
C ASN A 169 -0.52 -8.55 6.81
N SER A 170 0.31 -9.06 5.90
CA SER A 170 0.01 -9.09 4.47
C SER A 170 -1.06 -10.12 4.09
N ILE A 171 -1.34 -11.07 4.96
CA ILE A 171 -2.48 -11.99 4.85
C ILE A 171 -3.53 -11.51 5.82
N GLY A 172 -4.66 -11.09 5.30
CA GLY A 172 -5.77 -10.59 6.10
C GLY A 172 -6.44 -11.68 6.92
N THR A 173 -6.95 -11.30 8.08
CA THR A 173 -7.82 -12.17 8.89
C THR A 173 -9.26 -11.89 8.53
N GLN A 174 -9.97 -12.89 8.06
CA GLN A 174 -11.41 -12.82 7.78
C GLN A 174 -12.19 -13.12 9.04
N TYR A 175 -13.19 -12.30 9.36
CA TYR A 175 -14.07 -12.43 10.50
C TYR A 175 -15.46 -12.90 10.10
#